data_f89537ed84d30cbce50d4287a4c64d70
#
_entry.id   f89537ed84d30cbce50d4287a4c64d70
#
_cell.length_a   1.000
_cell.length_b   1.000
_cell.length_c   1.000
_cell.angle_alpha   90.00
_cell.angle_beta   90.00
_cell.angle_gamma   90.00
#
_symmetry.space_group_name_H-M   'P 1'
#
loop_
_entity.id
_entity.type
_entity.pdbx_description
1 polymer ?
#
loop_
_entity_poly.entity_id
_entity_poly.type
_entity_poly.pdbx_seq_one_letter_code
_entity_poly.pdbx_strand_id
1 'polypeptide(L)'
;MHFKIIILIYLLTQSLYAKPIIYFVLSNNCPICHNLMNDIKTNNNLKILLSNDYQVQIIDTMKNDVPNFLPFDGNVPTIFIINNEKFIGNSLKGYIPSNELMRYLTEVKNYINENDKRTYYAF
;
A
#
# COMPACT_ATOMS: atom_id res chain seq x y z
N MET A 1 -29.93 -22.44 11.46
CA MET A 1 -29.21 -22.93 10.27
C MET A 1 -28.94 -21.84 9.21
N HIS A 2 -29.91 -21.01 8.90
CA HIS A 2 -29.74 -19.93 7.90
C HIS A 2 -28.75 -18.83 8.33
N PHE A 3 -28.59 -18.61 9.62
CA PHE A 3 -27.71 -17.58 10.18
C PHE A 3 -26.22 -17.86 9.92
N LYS A 4 -25.79 -19.12 10.00
CA LYS A 4 -24.38 -19.51 9.75
C LYS A 4 -24.01 -19.37 8.27
N ILE A 5 -24.93 -19.65 7.36
CA ILE A 5 -24.74 -19.52 5.92
C ILE A 5 -24.59 -18.04 5.53
N ILE A 6 -25.39 -17.15 6.11
CA ILE A 6 -25.35 -15.70 5.88
C ILE A 6 -24.02 -15.12 6.34
N ILE A 7 -23.52 -15.53 7.52
CA ILE A 7 -22.22 -15.10 8.04
C ILE A 7 -21.08 -15.56 7.11
N LEU A 8 -21.13 -16.78 6.63
CA LEU A 8 -20.12 -17.31 5.70
C LEU A 8 -20.09 -16.54 4.38
N ILE A 9 -21.25 -16.25 3.81
CA ILE A 9 -21.36 -15.44 2.59
C ILE A 9 -20.82 -14.03 2.82
N TYR A 10 -21.11 -13.42 3.96
CA TYR A 10 -20.61 -12.09 4.31
C TYR A 10 -19.08 -12.06 4.42
N LEU A 11 -18.48 -13.06 5.04
CA LEU A 11 -17.02 -13.19 5.14
C LEU A 11 -16.36 -13.40 3.77
N LEU A 12 -16.99 -14.18 2.90
CA LEU A 12 -16.50 -14.39 1.52
C LEU A 12 -16.57 -13.12 0.68
N THR A 13 -17.63 -12.31 0.83
CA THR A 13 -17.76 -11.05 0.09
C THR A 13 -16.75 -10.00 0.54
N GLN A 14 -16.33 -9.99 1.80
CA GLN A 14 -15.30 -9.09 2.29
C GLN A 14 -13.93 -9.36 1.65
N SER A 15 -13.62 -10.61 1.31
CA SER A 15 -12.35 -10.97 0.67
C SER A 15 -12.24 -10.48 -0.77
N LEU A 16 -13.36 -10.14 -1.44
CA LEU A 16 -13.38 -9.61 -2.81
C LEU A 16 -12.94 -8.14 -2.89
N TYR A 17 -12.93 -7.42 -1.78
CA TYR A 17 -12.56 -6.00 -1.71
C TYR A 17 -11.21 -5.80 -1.02
N ALA A 18 -10.22 -6.65 -1.35
CA ALA A 18 -8.88 -6.53 -0.79
C ALA A 18 -8.26 -5.20 -1.20
N LYS A 19 -7.72 -4.49 -0.21
CA LYS A 19 -7.03 -3.22 -0.43
C LYS A 19 -5.68 -3.48 -1.12
N PRO A 20 -5.18 -2.54 -1.91
CA PRO A 20 -3.82 -2.64 -2.42
C PRO A 20 -2.81 -2.66 -1.27
N ILE A 21 -1.70 -3.32 -1.50
CA ILE A 21 -0.62 -3.43 -0.51
C ILE A 21 0.43 -2.37 -0.83
N ILE A 22 0.81 -1.59 0.17
CA ILE A 22 1.92 -0.65 0.08
C ILE A 22 3.09 -1.17 0.92
N TYR A 23 4.24 -1.34 0.28
CA TYR A 23 5.48 -1.77 0.93
C TYR A 23 6.41 -0.58 1.12
N PHE A 24 6.77 -0.31 2.37
CA PHE A 24 7.82 0.65 2.71
C PHE A 24 9.09 -0.14 3.01
N VAL A 25 10.07 -0.09 2.12
CA VAL A 25 11.37 -0.72 2.34
C VAL A 25 12.32 0.31 2.92
N LEU A 26 12.70 0.11 4.15
CA LEU A 26 13.43 1.06 4.98
C LEU A 26 14.67 0.42 5.58
N SER A 27 15.52 1.22 6.18
CA SER A 27 16.62 0.76 7.03
C SER A 27 16.64 1.54 8.33
N ASN A 28 16.91 0.86 9.43
CA ASN A 28 17.02 1.51 10.73
C ASN A 28 18.22 2.49 10.82
N ASN A 29 19.21 2.34 9.94
CA ASN A 29 20.36 3.25 9.84
C ASN A 29 20.12 4.45 8.93
N CYS A 30 18.97 4.63 8.39
CA CYS A 30 18.71 5.62 7.35
C CYS A 30 18.01 6.84 7.94
N PRO A 31 18.68 8.02 8.04
CA PRO A 31 18.05 9.24 8.56
C PRO A 31 16.84 9.69 7.74
N ILE A 32 16.91 9.56 6.41
CA ILE A 32 15.81 9.91 5.50
C ILE A 32 14.61 9.01 5.73
N CYS A 33 14.84 7.72 6.01
CA CYS A 33 13.80 6.77 6.37
C CYS A 33 13.09 7.16 7.66
N HIS A 34 13.85 7.60 8.66
CA HIS A 34 13.30 8.10 9.91
C HIS A 34 12.42 9.32 9.71
N ASN A 35 12.82 10.24 8.84
CA ASN A 35 12.02 11.42 8.51
C ASN A 35 10.70 11.02 7.84
N LEU A 36 10.74 10.11 6.90
CA LEU A 36 9.53 9.60 6.22
C LEU A 36 8.58 8.94 7.22
N MET A 37 9.09 8.07 8.09
CA MET A 37 8.27 7.38 9.09
C MET A 37 7.72 8.34 10.13
N ASN A 38 8.47 9.35 10.52
CA ASN A 38 8.00 10.38 11.44
C ASN A 38 6.85 11.17 10.84
N ASP A 39 6.96 11.55 9.57
CA ASP A 39 5.88 12.25 8.85
C ASP A 39 4.61 11.40 8.80
N ILE A 40 4.73 10.11 8.52
CA ILE A 40 3.58 9.19 8.51
C ILE A 40 2.92 9.12 9.89
N LYS A 41 3.71 9.07 10.94
CA LYS A 41 3.19 8.98 12.31
C LYS A 41 2.54 10.27 12.80
N THR A 42 3.05 11.43 12.37
CA THR A 42 2.59 12.74 12.85
C THR A 42 1.52 13.39 11.97
N ASN A 43 1.44 13.02 10.70
CA ASN A 43 0.41 13.54 9.80
C ASN A 43 -0.84 12.66 9.89
N ASN A 44 -1.85 13.13 10.59
CA ASN A 44 -3.07 12.36 10.81
C ASN A 44 -3.82 12.04 9.52
N ASN A 45 -3.85 12.95 8.55
CA ASN A 45 -4.52 12.72 7.27
C ASN A 45 -3.85 11.61 6.47
N LEU A 46 -2.52 11.60 6.41
CA LEU A 46 -1.75 10.55 5.76
C LEU A 46 -1.95 9.20 6.47
N LYS A 47 -1.93 9.21 7.79
CA LYS A 47 -2.15 8.01 8.61
C LYS A 47 -3.53 7.40 8.35
N ILE A 48 -4.57 8.23 8.30
CA ILE A 48 -5.93 7.79 8.02
C ILE A 48 -6.04 7.23 6.60
N LEU A 49 -5.46 7.92 5.62
CA LEU A 49 -5.45 7.47 4.22
C LEU A 49 -4.82 6.08 4.10
N LEU A 50 -3.66 5.89 4.70
CA LEU A 50 -2.95 4.61 4.66
C LEU A 50 -3.75 3.50 5.34
N SER A 51 -4.33 3.77 6.51
CA SER A 51 -5.08 2.74 7.24
C SER A 51 -6.40 2.36 6.56
N ASN A 52 -7.06 3.33 5.91
CA ASN A 52 -8.36 3.09 5.28
C ASN A 52 -8.23 2.45 3.89
N ASP A 53 -7.23 2.85 3.12
CA ASP A 53 -7.18 2.55 1.69
C ASP A 53 -6.11 1.54 1.30
N TYR A 54 -5.18 1.23 2.19
CA TYR A 54 -4.04 0.36 1.91
C TYR A 54 -3.82 -0.67 3.01
N GLN A 55 -3.21 -1.79 2.64
CA GLN A 55 -2.55 -2.69 3.59
C GLN A 55 -1.09 -2.29 3.67
N VAL A 56 -0.65 -1.79 4.82
CA VAL A 56 0.71 -1.28 5.00
C VAL A 56 1.63 -2.39 5.46
N GLN A 57 2.73 -2.59 4.72
CA GLN A 57 3.80 -3.50 5.07
C GLN A 57 5.11 -2.72 5.17
N ILE A 58 5.78 -2.84 6.31
CA ILE A 58 7.05 -2.17 6.54
C ILE A 58 8.15 -3.24 6.61
N ILE A 59 9.17 -3.08 5.77
CA ILE A 59 10.31 -3.98 5.73
C ILE A 59 11.55 -3.20 6.16
N ASP A 60 12.13 -3.59 7.29
CA ASP A 60 13.42 -3.07 7.75
C ASP A 60 14.51 -4.00 7.23
N THR A 61 15.33 -3.51 6.32
CA THR A 61 16.37 -4.31 5.66
C THR A 61 17.46 -4.79 6.62
N MET A 62 17.55 -4.21 7.80
CA MET A 62 18.48 -4.66 8.84
C MET A 62 17.96 -5.85 9.64
N LYS A 63 16.66 -6.10 9.60
CA LYS A 63 16.01 -7.18 10.36
C LYS A 63 15.52 -8.31 9.48
N ASN A 64 15.09 -8.00 8.26
CA ASN A 64 14.44 -8.96 7.37
C ASN A 64 14.96 -8.82 5.95
N ASP A 65 14.96 -9.93 5.22
CA ASP A 65 15.22 -9.90 3.79
C ASP A 65 14.05 -9.29 3.04
N VAL A 66 14.35 -8.55 1.97
CA VAL A 66 13.33 -8.04 1.08
C VAL A 66 12.80 -9.21 0.23
N PRO A 67 11.47 -9.40 0.15
CA PRO A 67 10.90 -10.46 -0.68
C PRO A 67 11.39 -10.40 -2.13
N ASN A 68 11.61 -11.55 -2.73
CA ASN A 68 12.18 -11.65 -4.08
C ASN A 68 11.27 -11.04 -5.16
N PHE A 69 9.96 -10.96 -4.91
CA PHE A 69 9.03 -10.38 -5.89
C PHE A 69 9.11 -8.86 -5.96
N LEU A 70 9.73 -8.20 -4.97
CA LEU A 70 9.95 -6.76 -5.00
C LEU A 70 11.27 -6.46 -5.74
N PRO A 71 11.25 -5.66 -6.82
CA PRO A 71 12.46 -5.30 -7.56
C PRO A 71 13.25 -4.22 -6.82
N PHE A 72 13.72 -4.57 -5.63
CA PHE A 72 14.46 -3.67 -4.75
C PHE A 72 15.92 -3.57 -5.19
N ASP A 73 16.41 -2.35 -5.39
CA ASP A 73 17.77 -2.09 -5.89
C ASP A 73 18.78 -1.72 -4.80
N GLY A 74 18.38 -1.80 -3.54
CA GLY A 74 19.24 -1.46 -2.41
C GLY A 74 19.08 -0.03 -1.90
N ASN A 75 18.36 0.84 -2.60
CA ASN A 75 18.12 2.21 -2.15
C ASN A 75 16.97 2.27 -1.15
N VAL A 76 17.18 2.94 -0.02
CA VAL A 76 16.18 3.16 1.02
C VAL A 76 15.99 4.65 1.24
N PRO A 77 14.77 5.13 1.51
CA PRO A 77 13.50 4.40 1.46
C PRO A 77 13.03 4.15 0.03
N THR A 78 12.34 3.05 -0.19
CA THR A 78 11.64 2.77 -1.46
C THR A 78 10.23 2.29 -1.15
N ILE A 79 9.25 2.80 -1.91
CA ILE A 79 7.84 2.46 -1.75
C ILE A 79 7.36 1.70 -2.99
N PHE A 80 6.75 0.54 -2.77
CA PHE A 80 6.11 -0.26 -3.81
C PHE A 80 4.63 -0.39 -3.51
N ILE A 81 3.79 -0.32 -4.56
CA ILE A 81 2.35 -0.54 -4.43
C ILE A 81 1.96 -1.69 -5.35
N ILE A 82 1.27 -2.69 -4.78
CA ILE A 82 0.81 -3.87 -5.49
C ILE A 82 -0.70 -4.01 -5.31
N ASN A 83 -1.41 -4.19 -6.40
CA ASN A 83 -2.83 -4.48 -6.41
C ASN A 83 -3.10 -5.67 -7.33
N ASN A 84 -3.75 -6.73 -6.79
CA ASN A 84 -4.05 -7.95 -7.54
C ASN A 84 -2.80 -8.51 -8.25
N GLU A 85 -1.71 -8.66 -7.50
CA GLU A 85 -0.44 -9.22 -7.98
C GLU A 85 0.28 -8.38 -9.05
N LYS A 86 -0.17 -7.14 -9.29
CA LYS A 86 0.42 -6.22 -10.27
C LYS A 86 0.96 -4.99 -9.58
N PHE A 87 2.14 -4.54 -10.01
CA PHE A 87 2.70 -3.27 -9.57
C PHE A 87 1.89 -2.12 -10.14
N ILE A 88 1.55 -1.16 -9.30
CA ILE A 88 0.85 0.05 -9.70
C ILE A 88 1.86 1.19 -9.73
N GLY A 89 2.10 1.72 -10.92
CA GLY A 89 3.07 2.79 -11.13
C GLY A 89 4.51 2.32 -10.91
N ASN A 90 5.41 3.29 -10.91
CA ASN A 90 6.83 3.07 -10.62
C ASN A 90 7.07 3.10 -9.11
N SER A 91 8.11 2.42 -8.66
CA SER A 91 8.54 2.54 -7.27
C SER A 91 8.95 3.99 -6.96
N LEU A 92 8.63 4.44 -5.76
CA LEU A 92 9.00 5.76 -5.28
C LEU A 92 10.27 5.63 -4.44
N LYS A 93 11.33 6.33 -4.84
CA LYS A 93 12.64 6.26 -4.18
C LYS A 93 12.95 7.57 -3.49
N GLY A 94 13.45 7.48 -2.26
CA GLY A 94 13.84 8.62 -1.47
C GLY A 94 12.72 9.24 -0.65
N TYR A 95 13.02 10.37 -0.04
CA TYR A 95 12.06 11.09 0.79
C TYR A 95 11.00 11.79 -0.07
N ILE A 96 9.76 11.63 0.32
CA ILE A 96 8.62 12.29 -0.33
C ILE A 96 7.87 13.07 0.75
N PRO A 97 7.67 14.39 0.56
CA PRO A 97 6.86 15.17 1.49
C PRO A 97 5.44 14.63 1.62
N SER A 98 4.85 14.74 2.81
CA SER A 98 3.55 14.15 3.13
C SER A 98 2.45 14.54 2.14
N ASN A 99 2.40 15.81 1.73
CA ASN A 99 1.37 16.28 0.80
C ASN A 99 1.50 15.65 -0.58
N GLU A 100 2.71 15.48 -1.06
CA GLU A 100 2.97 14.81 -2.35
C GLU A 100 2.66 13.33 -2.27
N LEU A 101 3.03 12.68 -1.18
CA LEU A 101 2.72 11.27 -0.96
C LEU A 101 1.21 11.05 -0.89
N MET A 102 0.49 11.88 -0.16
CA MET A 102 -0.98 11.81 -0.08
C MET A 102 -1.64 11.97 -1.44
N ARG A 103 -1.18 12.94 -2.23
CA ARG A 103 -1.68 13.16 -3.59
C ARG A 103 -1.45 11.93 -4.46
N TYR A 104 -0.25 11.39 -4.43
CA TYR A 104 0.10 10.20 -5.21
C TYR A 104 -0.74 8.98 -4.80
N LEU A 105 -0.90 8.74 -3.51
CA LEU A 105 -1.69 7.62 -3.00
C LEU A 105 -3.18 7.76 -3.36
N THR A 106 -3.70 8.97 -3.37
CA THR A 106 -5.07 9.25 -3.80
C THR A 106 -5.25 8.99 -5.30
N GLU A 107 -4.29 9.42 -6.11
CA GLU A 107 -4.31 9.17 -7.56
C GLU A 107 -4.23 7.67 -7.86
N VAL A 108 -3.40 6.93 -7.15
CA VAL A 108 -3.29 5.47 -7.29
C VAL A 108 -4.63 4.80 -6.97
N LYS A 109 -5.27 5.20 -5.89
CA LYS A 109 -6.57 4.65 -5.52
C LYS A 109 -7.63 4.93 -6.57
N ASN A 110 -7.67 6.15 -7.10
CA ASN A 110 -8.61 6.52 -8.16
C ASN A 110 -8.35 5.70 -9.43
N TYR A 111 -7.09 5.51 -9.79
CA TYR A 111 -6.70 4.67 -10.93
C TYR A 111 -7.20 3.22 -10.77
N ILE A 112 -7.01 2.63 -9.60
CA ILE A 112 -7.47 1.27 -9.30
C ILE A 112 -8.99 1.19 -9.40
N ASN A 113 -9.71 2.14 -8.84
CA ASN A 113 -11.18 2.18 -8.87
C ASN A 113 -11.71 2.30 -10.30
N GLU A 114 -11.09 3.14 -11.12
CA GLU A 114 -11.48 3.30 -12.53
C GLU A 114 -11.26 2.01 -13.34
N ASN A 115 -10.14 1.36 -13.14
CA ASN A 115 -9.84 0.10 -13.83
C ASN A 115 -10.79 -1.02 -13.41
N ASP A 116 -11.14 -1.11 -12.14
CA ASP A 116 -12.12 -2.07 -11.65
C ASP A 116 -13.49 -1.84 -12.29
N LYS A 117 -13.92 -0.59 -12.43
CA LYS A 117 -15.16 -0.23 -13.12
C LYS A 117 -15.13 -0.62 -14.60
N ARG A 118 -14.03 -0.36 -15.30
CA ARG A 118 -13.87 -0.73 -16.71
C ARG A 118 -13.96 -2.23 -16.90
N THR A 119 -13.34 -3.00 -16.03
CA THR A 119 -13.42 -4.47 -16.07
C THR A 119 -14.86 -4.93 -15.86
N TYR A 120 -15.59 -4.28 -14.97
CA TYR A 120 -17.00 -4.60 -14.72
C TYR A 120 -17.89 -4.30 -15.94
N TYR A 121 -17.66 -3.20 -16.64
CA TYR A 121 -18.44 -2.80 -17.81
C TYR A 121 -17.98 -3.44 -19.12
N ALA A 122 -16.85 -4.12 -19.15
CA ALA A 122 -16.33 -4.80 -20.34
C ALA A 122 -17.05 -6.15 -20.63
N PHE A 123 -17.90 -6.56 -19.73
CA PHE A 123 -18.76 -7.72 -19.89
C PHE A 123 -20.18 -7.31 -20.24
#